data_6126facd508d928572761d311a875013
#
_entry.id   6126facd508d928572761d311a875013
#
_cell.length_a   1.000
_cell.length_b   1.000
_cell.length_c   1.000
_cell.angle_alpha   90.00
_cell.angle_beta   90.00
_cell.angle_gamma   90.00
#
_symmetry.space_group_name_H-M   'P 1'
#
loop_
_entity.id
_entity.type
_entity.pdbx_description
1 polymer ?
#
loop_
_entity_poly.entity_id
_entity_poly.type
_entity_poly.pdbx_seq_one_letter_code
_entity_poly.pdbx_strand_id
1 'polypeptide(L)'
;MFSDTVVELEGVNGEVFNLTTGDQGVYLATDVEGCFYDPPVKVVFEEPGNYPGARYLNHRILKRDITFGVQILQDAKHGERSWLSRDSEWRKAWAFNRPCKLIVTTPDSGTRYLWVSLFESPKVDMKYDPRGNPINLTVMSCISYDPFWYEDDRVFYAKTKTDTRFKPTLFDIPGNWPWEELPKETLTITVDRSVGGLNPTDQYISPKWSVPGSTEKVPEFPWPFPPGVAIPWERAPFTQFVIPDYSFEDDEYANRRLKTPGLIYGENCIINTDRREEQFSSESGSPVWARTNGVRFRNMIPPYTEERTFVIEASGTAAGQLISLRLPRPWTRCWGLE
;
A
#
# COMPACT_ATOMS: atom_id res chain seq x y z
N MET A 1 -32.28 0.43 -18.59
CA MET A 1 -30.87 0.40 -19.02
C MET A 1 -30.09 -0.10 -17.82
N PHE A 2 -29.61 -1.34 -17.85
CA PHE A 2 -28.81 -1.85 -16.74
C PHE A 2 -27.46 -1.15 -16.81
N SER A 3 -27.01 -0.61 -15.71
CA SER A 3 -25.66 -0.03 -15.61
C SER A 3 -24.68 -1.19 -15.49
N ASP A 4 -23.71 -1.27 -16.39
CA ASP A 4 -22.63 -2.24 -16.30
C ASP A 4 -21.64 -1.90 -15.18
N THR A 5 -21.80 -0.74 -14.56
CA THR A 5 -21.04 -0.29 -13.40
C THR A 5 -21.68 -0.80 -12.12
N VAL A 6 -20.90 -1.48 -11.30
CA VAL A 6 -21.33 -2.02 -10.00
C VAL A 6 -20.63 -1.24 -8.88
N VAL A 7 -21.42 -0.81 -7.90
CA VAL A 7 -20.94 -0.13 -6.69
C VAL A 7 -21.26 -1.00 -5.49
N GLU A 8 -20.25 -1.35 -4.72
CA GLU A 8 -20.35 -2.20 -3.55
C GLU A 8 -19.67 -1.56 -2.34
N LEU A 9 -20.14 -1.89 -1.16
CA LEU A 9 -19.51 -1.53 0.11
C LEU A 9 -19.16 -2.79 0.90
N GLU A 10 -17.90 -2.97 1.19
CA GLU A 10 -17.42 -3.95 2.15
C GLU A 10 -17.30 -3.27 3.52
N GLY A 11 -18.16 -3.64 4.46
CA GLY A 11 -18.22 -3.08 5.80
C GLY A 11 -17.05 -3.51 6.68
N VAL A 12 -16.89 -2.83 7.83
CA VAL A 12 -15.87 -3.18 8.84
C VAL A 12 -16.05 -4.58 9.45
N ASN A 13 -17.24 -5.15 9.30
CA ASN A 13 -17.62 -6.50 9.74
C ASN A 13 -17.40 -7.55 8.65
N GLY A 14 -16.94 -7.17 7.46
CA GLY A 14 -16.74 -8.04 6.30
C GLY A 14 -18.01 -8.34 5.49
N GLU A 15 -19.16 -7.76 5.83
CA GLU A 15 -20.36 -7.86 5.02
C GLU A 15 -20.23 -6.98 3.76
N VAL A 16 -20.70 -7.52 2.62
CA VAL A 16 -20.68 -6.81 1.34
C VAL A 16 -22.10 -6.42 0.96
N PHE A 17 -22.29 -5.13 0.70
CA PHE A 17 -23.56 -4.57 0.22
C PHE A 17 -23.42 -4.15 -1.23
N ASN A 18 -24.19 -4.76 -2.11
CA ASN A 18 -24.28 -4.33 -3.51
C ASN A 18 -25.27 -3.16 -3.61
N LEU A 19 -24.73 -1.94 -3.72
CA LEU A 19 -25.51 -0.72 -3.74
C LEU A 19 -26.17 -0.44 -5.11
N THR A 20 -25.76 -1.15 -6.15
CA THR A 20 -26.34 -1.03 -7.49
C THR A 20 -27.55 -1.93 -7.66
N THR A 21 -27.44 -3.20 -7.30
CA THR A 21 -28.53 -4.19 -7.43
C THR A 21 -29.44 -4.20 -6.21
N GLY A 22 -28.91 -3.82 -5.05
CA GLY A 22 -29.64 -3.79 -3.79
C GLY A 22 -30.02 -5.17 -3.25
N ASP A 23 -29.22 -6.18 -3.49
CA ASP A 23 -29.50 -7.57 -3.09
C ASP A 23 -29.76 -7.71 -1.58
N GLN A 24 -29.09 -6.85 -0.77
CA GLN A 24 -29.29 -6.77 0.68
C GLN A 24 -30.39 -5.76 1.08
N GLY A 25 -31.13 -5.20 0.08
CA GLY A 25 -32.18 -4.20 0.31
C GLY A 25 -31.66 -2.80 0.61
N VAL A 26 -30.41 -2.51 0.31
CA VAL A 26 -29.76 -1.20 0.44
C VAL A 26 -29.32 -0.74 -0.93
N TYR A 27 -29.79 0.41 -1.38
CA TYR A 27 -29.48 0.97 -2.70
C TYR A 27 -28.81 2.32 -2.56
N LEU A 28 -27.86 2.61 -3.46
CA LEU A 28 -27.33 3.96 -3.61
C LEU A 28 -28.42 4.90 -4.12
N ALA A 29 -28.68 5.97 -3.37
CA ALA A 29 -29.60 7.01 -3.79
C ALA A 29 -28.90 8.05 -4.68
N THR A 30 -29.66 9.02 -5.16
CA THR A 30 -29.12 10.21 -5.81
C THR A 30 -28.29 11.06 -4.84
N ASP A 31 -27.58 12.06 -5.37
CA ASP A 31 -26.80 13.04 -4.60
C ASP A 31 -25.50 12.48 -3.99
N VAL A 32 -24.70 11.81 -4.82
CA VAL A 32 -23.36 11.36 -4.44
C VAL A 32 -22.35 12.46 -4.73
N GLU A 33 -21.76 13.01 -3.69
CA GLU A 33 -20.77 14.07 -3.78
C GLU A 33 -19.40 13.63 -3.25
N GLY A 34 -18.32 14.15 -3.86
CA GLY A 34 -16.92 13.98 -3.40
C GLY A 34 -16.33 12.59 -3.59
N CYS A 35 -17.07 11.64 -4.16
CA CYS A 35 -16.67 10.24 -4.22
C CYS A 35 -15.95 9.88 -5.53
N PHE A 36 -16.66 9.88 -6.65
CA PHE A 36 -16.24 9.19 -7.88
C PHE A 36 -15.22 9.96 -8.73
N TYR A 37 -15.23 11.28 -8.67
CA TYR A 37 -14.36 12.15 -9.46
C TYR A 37 -13.08 12.51 -8.71
N ASP A 38 -12.33 13.47 -9.26
CA ASP A 38 -11.05 13.90 -8.72
C ASP A 38 -11.17 14.37 -7.25
N PRO A 39 -10.14 14.12 -6.43
CA PRO A 39 -10.11 14.62 -5.07
C PRO A 39 -9.99 16.15 -5.04
N PRO A 40 -10.42 16.81 -3.95
CA PRO A 40 -10.22 18.23 -3.79
C PRO A 40 -8.76 18.63 -3.84
N VAL A 41 -8.42 19.68 -4.58
CA VAL A 41 -7.06 20.18 -4.74
C VAL A 41 -6.96 21.62 -4.25
N LYS A 42 -5.97 21.91 -3.44
CA LYS A 42 -5.60 23.28 -3.08
C LYS A 42 -4.36 23.68 -3.88
N VAL A 43 -4.55 24.64 -4.78
CA VAL A 43 -3.45 25.25 -5.54
C VAL A 43 -2.85 26.38 -4.72
N VAL A 44 -1.51 26.44 -4.68
CA VAL A 44 -0.75 27.54 -4.09
C VAL A 44 -0.11 28.33 -5.23
N PHE A 45 -0.40 29.62 -5.28
CA PHE A 45 0.13 30.52 -6.30
C PHE A 45 0.54 31.84 -5.68
N GLU A 46 1.39 32.57 -6.40
CA GLU A 46 1.86 33.90 -6.05
C GLU A 46 1.29 34.91 -7.05
N GLU A 47 0.69 35.98 -6.55
CA GLU A 47 0.19 37.10 -7.35
C GLU A 47 1.07 38.33 -7.16
N PRO A 48 2.07 38.57 -8.02
CA PRO A 48 2.91 39.75 -7.92
C PRO A 48 2.10 41.01 -8.27
N GLY A 49 2.13 42.00 -7.40
CA GLY A 49 1.32 43.24 -7.56
C GLY A 49 1.64 44.09 -8.81
N ASN A 50 2.77 43.81 -9.50
CA ASN A 50 3.25 44.58 -10.64
C ASN A 50 3.01 43.90 -12.01
N TYR A 51 2.48 42.68 -12.02
CA TYR A 51 2.24 41.91 -13.26
C TYR A 51 0.84 41.31 -13.24
N PRO A 52 0.15 41.29 -14.40
CA PRO A 52 -1.13 40.60 -14.48
C PRO A 52 -0.95 39.08 -14.41
N GLY A 53 -1.86 38.43 -13.67
CA GLY A 53 -1.90 36.97 -13.53
C GLY A 53 -1.20 36.44 -12.29
N ALA A 54 -1.14 35.12 -12.17
CA ALA A 54 -0.57 34.41 -11.02
C ALA A 54 0.50 33.43 -11.47
N ARG A 55 1.52 33.21 -10.62
CA ARG A 55 2.54 32.20 -10.81
C ARG A 55 2.17 30.97 -9.98
N TYR A 56 2.03 29.81 -10.63
CA TYR A 56 1.88 28.55 -9.93
C TYR A 56 3.13 28.21 -9.12
N LEU A 57 2.97 27.87 -7.86
CA LEU A 57 4.04 27.44 -6.97
C LEU A 57 3.94 25.93 -6.68
N ASN A 58 2.78 25.48 -6.22
CA ASN A 58 2.56 24.09 -5.82
C ASN A 58 1.06 23.78 -5.77
N HIS A 59 0.72 22.51 -5.63
CA HIS A 59 -0.63 22.08 -5.30
C HIS A 59 -0.59 20.97 -4.24
N ARG A 60 -1.68 20.84 -3.51
CA ARG A 60 -1.86 19.80 -2.51
C ARG A 60 -3.20 19.12 -2.73
N ILE A 61 -3.16 17.81 -2.90
CA ILE A 61 -4.36 16.96 -2.90
C ILE A 61 -4.83 16.83 -1.46
N LEU A 62 -6.11 17.06 -1.22
CA LEU A 62 -6.72 17.04 0.11
C LEU A 62 -7.49 15.73 0.30
N LYS A 63 -7.84 15.45 1.56
CA LYS A 63 -8.79 14.39 1.92
C LYS A 63 -10.10 14.56 1.15
N ARG A 64 -10.84 13.48 0.96
CA ARG A 64 -12.20 13.56 0.41
C ARG A 64 -13.22 13.67 1.52
N ASP A 65 -14.08 14.65 1.42
CA ASP A 65 -15.34 14.70 2.16
C ASP A 65 -16.43 14.14 1.24
N ILE A 66 -17.08 13.07 1.67
CA ILE A 66 -17.98 12.27 0.83
C ILE A 66 -19.36 12.29 1.46
N THR A 67 -20.36 12.68 0.67
CA THR A 67 -21.76 12.61 1.07
C THR A 67 -22.54 11.78 0.05
N PHE A 68 -23.30 10.83 0.52
CA PHE A 68 -24.21 10.06 -0.33
C PHE A 68 -25.44 9.58 0.44
N GLY A 69 -26.52 9.44 -0.28
CA GLY A 69 -27.75 8.85 0.25
C GLY A 69 -27.84 7.36 -0.03
N VAL A 70 -28.39 6.62 0.90
CA VAL A 70 -28.79 5.23 0.69
C VAL A 70 -30.28 5.05 0.97
N GLN A 71 -30.94 4.25 0.16
CA GLN A 71 -32.32 3.85 0.34
C GLN A 71 -32.34 2.45 0.95
N ILE A 72 -32.97 2.31 2.11
CA ILE A 72 -33.17 1.02 2.77
C ILE A 72 -34.61 0.60 2.53
N LEU A 73 -34.79 -0.53 1.84
CA LEU A 73 -36.10 -1.04 1.46
C LEU A 73 -36.63 -2.05 2.45
N GLN A 74 -37.94 -2.06 2.61
CA GLN A 74 -38.64 -3.16 3.29
C GLN A 74 -38.79 -4.36 2.34
N ASP A 75 -38.75 -5.57 2.90
CA ASP A 75 -39.17 -6.78 2.23
C ASP A 75 -40.72 -6.88 2.33
N ALA A 76 -41.38 -7.09 1.21
CA ALA A 76 -42.82 -7.22 1.12
C ALA A 76 -43.39 -8.34 2.02
N LYS A 77 -42.59 -9.38 2.33
CA LYS A 77 -43.03 -10.52 3.17
C LYS A 77 -42.93 -10.25 4.67
N HIS A 78 -41.94 -9.45 5.10
CA HIS A 78 -41.60 -9.29 6.51
C HIS A 78 -41.83 -7.87 7.02
N GLY A 79 -42.14 -6.91 6.15
CA GLY A 79 -42.52 -5.53 6.50
C GLY A 79 -41.52 -4.83 7.44
N GLU A 80 -42.00 -4.22 8.51
CA GLU A 80 -41.24 -3.47 9.50
C GLU A 80 -40.02 -4.23 10.02
N ARG A 81 -40.16 -5.51 10.33
CA ARG A 81 -39.06 -6.32 10.89
C ARG A 81 -37.89 -6.42 9.91
N SER A 82 -38.15 -6.53 8.62
CA SER A 82 -37.09 -6.59 7.62
C SER A 82 -36.35 -5.25 7.49
N TRP A 83 -37.06 -4.14 7.58
CA TRP A 83 -36.44 -2.83 7.55
C TRP A 83 -35.53 -2.60 8.76
N LEU A 84 -35.99 -2.90 9.97
CA LEU A 84 -35.21 -2.78 11.21
C LEU A 84 -33.93 -3.65 11.17
N SER A 85 -34.02 -4.86 10.61
CA SER A 85 -32.86 -5.74 10.44
C SER A 85 -31.86 -5.15 9.46
N ARG A 86 -32.30 -4.73 8.28
CA ARG A 86 -31.46 -4.13 7.23
C ARG A 86 -30.79 -2.83 7.66
N ASP A 87 -31.51 -1.97 8.33
CA ASP A 87 -30.98 -0.74 8.93
C ASP A 87 -29.89 -1.06 9.97
N SER A 88 -30.15 -2.05 10.81
CA SER A 88 -29.19 -2.51 11.83
C SER A 88 -27.95 -3.12 11.18
N GLU A 89 -28.07 -3.95 10.14
CA GLU A 89 -26.96 -4.54 9.40
C GLU A 89 -26.14 -3.48 8.69
N TRP A 90 -26.80 -2.56 8.00
CA TRP A 90 -26.16 -1.41 7.38
C TRP A 90 -25.36 -0.58 8.39
N ARG A 91 -25.93 -0.30 9.56
CA ARG A 91 -25.26 0.50 10.59
C ARG A 91 -24.05 -0.23 11.19
N LYS A 92 -24.10 -1.56 11.33
CA LYS A 92 -22.98 -2.39 11.81
C LYS A 92 -21.81 -2.44 10.84
N ALA A 93 -22.06 -2.24 9.55
CA ALA A 93 -21.01 -2.19 8.53
C ALA A 93 -20.09 -0.97 8.68
N TRP A 94 -20.49 0.06 9.44
CA TRP A 94 -19.78 1.32 9.57
C TRP A 94 -19.17 1.55 10.95
N ALA A 95 -17.95 2.12 10.96
CA ALA A 95 -17.26 2.56 12.17
C ALA A 95 -16.59 3.92 11.96
N PHE A 96 -16.35 4.65 13.05
CA PHE A 96 -15.60 5.91 13.03
C PHE A 96 -14.08 5.71 13.02
N ASN A 97 -13.62 4.63 13.61
CA ASN A 97 -12.19 4.33 13.85
C ASN A 97 -11.60 3.26 12.92
N ARG A 98 -12.41 2.69 12.06
CA ARG A 98 -11.98 1.70 11.06
C ARG A 98 -12.63 2.03 9.72
N PRO A 99 -11.86 2.03 8.63
CA PRO A 99 -12.42 2.30 7.32
C PRO A 99 -13.20 1.10 6.76
N CYS A 100 -14.23 1.40 6.02
CA CYS A 100 -14.91 0.51 5.09
C CYS A 100 -14.22 0.59 3.73
N LYS A 101 -14.51 -0.36 2.85
CA LYS A 101 -14.00 -0.39 1.49
C LYS A 101 -15.15 -0.15 0.52
N LEU A 102 -15.17 1.01 -0.11
CA LEU A 102 -16.09 1.30 -1.20
C LEU A 102 -15.46 0.81 -2.50
N ILE A 103 -16.16 -0.06 -3.21
CA ILE A 103 -15.66 -0.76 -4.39
C ILE A 103 -16.51 -0.34 -5.59
N VAL A 104 -15.82 0.01 -6.69
CA VAL A 104 -16.47 0.31 -7.96
C VAL A 104 -15.86 -0.58 -9.03
N THR A 105 -16.72 -1.34 -9.70
CA THR A 105 -16.32 -2.18 -10.84
C THR A 105 -16.94 -1.62 -12.10
N THR A 106 -16.10 -1.35 -13.11
CA THR A 106 -16.54 -0.87 -14.42
C THR A 106 -16.05 -1.81 -15.52
N PRO A 107 -16.69 -1.85 -16.69
CA PRO A 107 -16.30 -2.76 -17.77
C PRO A 107 -14.89 -2.49 -18.29
N ASP A 108 -14.48 -1.23 -18.40
CA ASP A 108 -13.23 -0.82 -19.03
C ASP A 108 -12.09 -0.73 -18.02
N SER A 109 -12.29 -0.09 -16.86
CA SER A 109 -11.24 0.17 -15.87
C SER A 109 -11.12 -0.94 -14.79
N GLY A 110 -11.96 -1.98 -14.85
CA GLY A 110 -11.96 -3.06 -13.86
C GLY A 110 -12.45 -2.62 -12.48
N THR A 111 -11.85 -3.16 -11.43
CA THR A 111 -12.27 -2.93 -10.04
C THR A 111 -11.31 -2.00 -9.33
N ARG A 112 -11.83 -0.92 -8.77
CA ARG A 112 -11.09 0.01 -7.90
C ARG A 112 -11.83 0.19 -6.59
N TYR A 113 -11.09 0.43 -5.52
CA TYR A 113 -11.65 0.63 -4.19
C TYR A 113 -11.09 1.88 -3.51
N LEU A 114 -11.91 2.46 -2.64
CA LEU A 114 -11.58 3.63 -1.82
C LEU A 114 -11.84 3.29 -0.35
N TRP A 115 -10.89 3.64 0.52
CA TRP A 115 -11.08 3.51 1.96
C TRP A 115 -11.85 4.70 2.51
N VAL A 116 -13.00 4.42 3.12
CA VAL A 116 -13.91 5.44 3.66
C VAL A 116 -14.27 5.15 5.12
N SER A 117 -14.30 6.18 5.94
CA SER A 117 -14.74 6.09 7.33
C SER A 117 -15.94 6.98 7.56
N LEU A 118 -16.77 6.64 8.53
CA LEU A 118 -17.85 7.48 8.93
C LEU A 118 -17.30 8.77 9.59
N PHE A 119 -17.76 9.92 9.14
CA PHE A 119 -17.36 11.23 9.68
C PHE A 119 -18.36 11.77 10.70
N GLU A 120 -19.64 11.66 10.39
CA GLU A 120 -20.75 12.04 11.27
C GLU A 120 -21.75 10.89 11.41
N SER A 121 -22.62 10.96 12.42
CA SER A 121 -23.70 10.01 12.54
C SER A 121 -24.64 10.11 11.33
N PRO A 122 -25.09 8.97 10.77
CA PRO A 122 -26.02 8.97 9.66
C PRO A 122 -27.27 9.81 9.94
N LYS A 123 -27.68 10.61 8.97
CA LYS A 123 -28.90 11.45 9.08
C LYS A 123 -30.03 10.73 8.37
N VAL A 124 -31.06 10.39 9.13
CA VAL A 124 -32.25 9.70 8.63
C VAL A 124 -33.37 10.72 8.45
N ASP A 125 -33.97 10.77 7.26
CA ASP A 125 -35.16 11.60 7.05
C ASP A 125 -36.40 10.91 7.63
N MET A 126 -36.84 11.40 8.80
CA MET A 126 -37.98 10.87 9.55
C MET A 126 -39.28 11.59 9.27
N LYS A 127 -39.45 12.25 8.09
CA LYS A 127 -40.72 12.89 7.70
C LYS A 127 -41.89 11.92 7.71
N TYR A 128 -41.57 10.64 7.44
CA TYR A 128 -42.58 9.58 7.45
C TYR A 128 -42.10 8.48 8.41
N ASP A 129 -43.04 7.82 9.06
CA ASP A 129 -42.73 6.65 9.88
C ASP A 129 -42.11 5.53 9.04
N PRO A 130 -40.87 5.16 9.24
CA PRO A 130 -40.22 4.16 8.42
C PRO A 130 -40.86 2.78 8.51
N ARG A 131 -41.67 2.54 9.56
CA ARG A 131 -42.43 1.29 9.74
C ARG A 131 -43.58 1.17 8.75
N GLY A 132 -44.15 2.30 8.34
CA GLY A 132 -45.26 2.33 7.37
C GLY A 132 -44.80 2.67 5.95
N ASN A 133 -43.55 2.99 5.73
CA ASN A 133 -43.01 3.40 4.45
C ASN A 133 -42.07 2.33 3.86
N PRO A 134 -42.30 1.90 2.59
CA PRO A 134 -41.46 0.86 2.00
C PRO A 134 -40.01 1.30 1.75
N ILE A 135 -39.73 2.60 1.75
CA ILE A 135 -38.42 3.18 1.44
C ILE A 135 -38.07 4.23 2.48
N ASN A 136 -36.86 4.16 3.00
CA ASN A 136 -36.31 5.19 3.85
C ASN A 136 -34.96 5.68 3.31
N LEU A 137 -34.73 6.98 3.35
CA LEU A 137 -33.49 7.62 2.91
C LEU A 137 -32.61 7.92 4.12
N THR A 138 -31.42 7.40 4.09
CA THR A 138 -30.36 7.68 5.06
C THR A 138 -29.21 8.39 4.37
N VAL A 139 -28.83 9.56 4.86
CA VAL A 139 -27.70 10.33 4.34
C VAL A 139 -26.46 9.99 5.14
N MET A 140 -25.43 9.55 4.44
CA MET A 140 -24.15 9.18 4.98
C MET A 140 -23.14 10.29 4.75
N SER A 141 -22.50 10.77 5.83
CA SER A 141 -21.37 11.71 5.77
C SER A 141 -20.11 10.94 6.12
N CYS A 142 -19.23 10.79 5.15
CA CYS A 142 -18.02 9.97 5.23
C CYS A 142 -16.78 10.80 4.88
N ILE A 143 -15.65 10.26 5.26
CA ILE A 143 -14.34 10.84 4.96
C ILE A 143 -13.39 9.76 4.43
N SER A 144 -12.62 10.12 3.41
CA SER A 144 -11.47 9.33 2.99
C SER A 144 -10.20 10.14 3.28
N TYR A 145 -9.40 9.65 4.22
CA TYR A 145 -8.13 10.29 4.59
C TYR A 145 -7.08 10.13 3.51
N ASP A 146 -7.06 8.98 2.83
CA ASP A 146 -6.30 8.74 1.63
C ASP A 146 -7.23 8.94 0.41
N PRO A 147 -7.04 10.01 -0.37
CA PRO A 147 -8.00 10.41 -1.39
C PRO A 147 -7.98 9.58 -2.67
N PHE A 148 -7.13 8.56 -2.75
CA PHE A 148 -6.93 7.79 -3.97
C PHE A 148 -7.76 6.51 -3.99
N TRP A 149 -8.21 6.16 -5.20
CA TRP A 149 -8.77 4.87 -5.53
C TRP A 149 -7.63 3.89 -5.81
N TYR A 150 -7.75 2.66 -5.38
CA TYR A 150 -6.73 1.64 -5.55
C TYR A 150 -7.25 0.46 -6.36
N GLU A 151 -6.41 -0.04 -7.24
CA GLU A 151 -6.49 -1.40 -7.74
C GLU A 151 -5.68 -2.34 -6.85
N ASP A 152 -5.78 -3.63 -7.09
CA ASP A 152 -4.91 -4.59 -6.42
C ASP A 152 -3.44 -4.35 -6.79
N ASP A 153 -2.59 -4.36 -5.77
CA ASP A 153 -1.16 -4.19 -5.95
C ASP A 153 -0.59 -5.26 -6.91
N ARG A 154 0.29 -4.85 -7.80
CA ARG A 154 1.07 -5.80 -8.60
C ARG A 154 2.29 -6.26 -7.83
N VAL A 155 2.50 -7.57 -7.78
CA VAL A 155 3.62 -8.16 -7.04
C VAL A 155 4.49 -8.98 -7.99
N PHE A 156 5.78 -8.68 -7.98
CA PHE A 156 6.81 -9.35 -8.76
C PHE A 156 7.81 -10.02 -7.82
N TYR A 157 8.40 -11.11 -8.27
CA TYR A 157 9.30 -11.91 -7.45
C TYR A 157 10.63 -12.16 -8.17
N ALA A 158 11.72 -12.10 -7.41
CA ALA A 158 12.99 -12.67 -7.80
C ALA A 158 13.41 -13.73 -6.78
N LYS A 159 14.01 -14.80 -7.24
CA LYS A 159 14.46 -15.93 -6.43
C LYS A 159 15.95 -16.09 -6.54
N THR A 160 16.64 -16.21 -5.39
CA THR A 160 18.06 -16.50 -5.37
C THR A 160 18.33 -17.92 -5.89
N LYS A 161 19.35 -18.06 -6.70
CA LYS A 161 19.75 -19.33 -7.31
C LYS A 161 21.03 -19.87 -6.67
N THR A 162 21.90 -18.96 -6.22
CA THR A 162 23.22 -19.27 -5.70
C THR A 162 23.22 -19.14 -4.17
N ASP A 163 23.95 -20.03 -3.51
CA ASP A 163 24.23 -19.92 -2.07
C ASP A 163 25.42 -18.97 -1.87
N THR A 164 25.15 -17.76 -1.42
CA THR A 164 26.12 -16.71 -1.16
C THR A 164 26.43 -16.54 0.33
N ARG A 165 25.99 -17.50 1.17
CA ARG A 165 26.27 -17.49 2.60
C ARG A 165 27.76 -17.66 2.86
N PHE A 166 28.21 -17.00 3.91
CA PHE A 166 29.57 -17.23 4.37
C PHE A 166 29.75 -18.69 4.87
N LYS A 167 30.70 -19.38 4.32
CA LYS A 167 31.07 -20.73 4.75
C LYS A 167 32.48 -20.67 5.35
N PRO A 168 32.63 -20.67 6.71
CA PRO A 168 33.94 -20.67 7.32
C PRO A 168 34.69 -21.91 6.90
N THR A 169 35.91 -21.72 6.44
CA THR A 169 36.85 -22.82 6.16
C THR A 169 37.76 -23.07 7.37
N LEU A 170 38.34 -24.24 7.46
CA LEU A 170 39.29 -24.64 8.57
C LEU A 170 40.51 -23.71 8.67
N PHE A 171 40.80 -22.94 7.63
CA PHE A 171 41.93 -22.03 7.51
C PHE A 171 41.61 -20.57 7.79
N ASP A 172 40.35 -20.23 8.11
CA ASP A 172 39.97 -18.89 8.49
C ASP A 172 40.45 -18.60 9.92
N ILE A 173 41.69 -18.14 10.05
CA ILE A 173 42.31 -17.81 11.34
C ILE A 173 41.66 -16.56 11.91
N PRO A 174 41.19 -16.58 13.18
CA PRO A 174 40.71 -15.37 13.87
C PRO A 174 41.81 -14.31 13.91
N GLY A 175 41.68 -13.23 13.19
CA GLY A 175 42.65 -12.12 13.12
C GLY A 175 42.96 -11.65 11.69
N ASN A 176 42.94 -12.56 10.72
CA ASN A 176 43.00 -12.21 9.29
C ASN A 176 41.66 -12.36 8.61
N TRP A 177 40.60 -12.02 9.33
CA TRP A 177 39.27 -12.00 8.77
C TRP A 177 39.23 -10.89 7.71
N PRO A 178 39.24 -11.25 6.41
CA PRO A 178 38.94 -10.22 5.42
C PRO A 178 37.49 -9.84 5.64
N TRP A 179 37.22 -8.61 5.91
CA TRP A 179 35.94 -7.96 5.70
C TRP A 179 35.68 -7.86 4.17
N GLU A 180 36.13 -8.90 3.44
CA GLU A 180 35.85 -9.04 2.03
C GLU A 180 34.35 -9.08 1.89
N GLU A 181 33.89 -8.33 0.94
CA GLU A 181 32.49 -8.29 0.57
C GLU A 181 31.97 -9.71 0.35
N LEU A 182 30.89 -10.07 1.01
CA LEU A 182 30.24 -11.37 0.79
C LEU A 182 30.03 -11.60 -0.71
N PRO A 183 30.12 -12.84 -1.19
CA PRO A 183 29.76 -13.16 -2.57
C PRO A 183 28.40 -12.56 -2.90
N LYS A 184 28.25 -11.97 -4.08
CA LYS A 184 27.04 -11.29 -4.51
C LYS A 184 26.39 -12.07 -5.63
N GLU A 185 25.10 -12.21 -5.56
CA GLU A 185 24.26 -12.66 -6.68
C GLU A 185 23.47 -11.48 -7.22
N THR A 186 23.47 -11.32 -8.53
CA THR A 186 22.66 -10.28 -9.20
C THR A 186 21.35 -10.88 -9.65
N LEU A 187 20.28 -10.29 -9.19
CA LEU A 187 18.88 -10.64 -9.53
C LEU A 187 18.25 -9.51 -10.31
N THR A 188 17.36 -9.84 -11.21
CA THR A 188 16.63 -8.85 -12.01
C THR A 188 15.13 -9.07 -11.89
N ILE A 189 14.39 -7.97 -11.74
CA ILE A 189 12.93 -7.91 -11.89
C ILE A 189 12.66 -6.93 -13.02
N THR A 190 12.15 -7.44 -14.13
CA THR A 190 11.72 -6.62 -15.26
C THR A 190 10.22 -6.47 -15.22
N VAL A 191 9.76 -5.22 -15.24
CA VAL A 191 8.36 -4.88 -15.34
C VAL A 191 8.18 -4.14 -16.65
N ASP A 192 7.34 -4.66 -17.51
CA ASP A 192 7.08 -4.17 -18.86
C ASP A 192 5.58 -3.99 -19.13
N ARG A 193 5.24 -3.57 -20.35
CA ARG A 193 3.85 -3.38 -20.79
C ARG A 193 3.03 -4.67 -20.76
N SER A 194 3.64 -5.85 -20.91
CA SER A 194 2.91 -7.12 -20.99
C SER A 194 2.22 -7.47 -19.67
N VAL A 195 2.74 -6.94 -18.55
CA VAL A 195 2.21 -7.12 -17.20
C VAL A 195 1.43 -5.89 -16.69
N GLY A 196 1.03 -5.00 -17.59
CA GLY A 196 0.27 -3.79 -17.26
C GLY A 196 1.13 -2.58 -16.91
N GLY A 197 2.39 -2.56 -17.35
CA GLY A 197 3.33 -1.45 -17.15
C GLY A 197 3.84 -1.30 -15.72
N LEU A 198 4.88 -0.50 -15.57
CA LEU A 198 5.48 -0.24 -14.26
C LEU A 198 4.55 0.62 -13.38
N ASN A 199 4.11 1.74 -13.92
CA ASN A 199 3.12 2.60 -13.28
C ASN A 199 2.14 3.13 -14.34
N PRO A 200 0.99 2.48 -14.57
CA PRO A 200 -0.02 2.99 -15.50
C PRO A 200 -0.87 4.10 -14.90
N THR A 201 -0.76 4.36 -13.58
CA THR A 201 -1.64 5.29 -12.88
C THR A 201 -1.26 6.75 -13.14
N ASP A 202 -2.18 7.63 -12.85
CA ASP A 202 -2.00 9.09 -12.91
C ASP A 202 -1.29 9.67 -11.68
N GLN A 203 -0.83 8.80 -10.75
CA GLN A 203 -0.16 9.19 -9.52
C GLN A 203 1.27 8.67 -9.42
N TYR A 204 2.12 9.40 -8.66
CA TYR A 204 3.41 8.87 -8.24
C TYR A 204 3.22 7.71 -7.28
N ILE A 205 3.96 6.62 -7.48
CA ILE A 205 3.89 5.45 -6.61
C ILE A 205 5.22 5.21 -5.89
N SER A 206 5.10 4.72 -4.65
CA SER A 206 6.24 4.29 -3.83
C SER A 206 6.31 2.77 -3.84
N PRO A 207 7.32 2.17 -4.48
CA PRO A 207 7.47 0.72 -4.49
C PRO A 207 7.72 0.19 -3.08
N LYS A 208 7.22 -1.02 -2.80
CA LYS A 208 7.47 -1.72 -1.54
C LYS A 208 8.24 -3.00 -1.81
N TRP A 209 9.31 -3.21 -1.06
CA TRP A 209 10.13 -4.41 -1.17
C TRP A 209 9.95 -5.30 0.04
N SER A 210 9.97 -6.60 -0.17
CA SER A 210 10.11 -7.56 0.92
C SER A 210 11.39 -8.36 0.68
N VAL A 211 12.28 -8.34 1.67
CA VAL A 211 13.57 -9.01 1.61
C VAL A 211 13.71 -9.95 2.81
N PRO A 212 14.22 -11.16 2.60
CA PRO A 212 14.35 -12.14 3.67
C PRO A 212 15.57 -11.86 4.56
N GLY A 213 15.43 -12.15 5.85
CA GLY A 213 16.54 -12.25 6.77
C GLY A 213 17.35 -13.51 6.57
N SER A 214 18.42 -13.66 7.36
CA SER A 214 19.26 -14.85 7.34
C SER A 214 18.45 -16.11 7.66
N THR A 215 18.76 -17.21 6.98
CA THR A 215 18.21 -18.54 7.30
C THR A 215 18.98 -19.24 8.42
N GLU A 216 20.14 -18.72 8.78
CA GLU A 216 21.00 -19.29 9.81
C GLU A 216 20.83 -18.57 11.12
N LYS A 217 20.59 -19.34 12.18
CA LYS A 217 20.57 -18.82 13.55
C LYS A 217 21.98 -18.46 13.98
N VAL A 218 22.08 -17.45 14.85
CA VAL A 218 23.34 -17.20 15.57
C VAL A 218 23.68 -18.44 16.38
N PRO A 219 24.88 -18.98 16.24
CA PRO A 219 25.28 -20.14 17.04
C PRO A 219 25.17 -19.83 18.54
N GLU A 220 24.52 -20.70 19.28
CA GLU A 220 24.55 -20.65 20.74
C GLU A 220 25.93 -21.10 21.24
N PHE A 221 26.69 -20.19 21.81
CA PHE A 221 27.95 -20.50 22.41
C PHE A 221 27.79 -20.78 23.91
N PRO A 222 28.45 -21.83 24.46
CA PRO A 222 28.39 -22.07 25.88
C PRO A 222 29.14 -20.96 26.64
N TRP A 223 28.46 -20.42 27.64
CA TRP A 223 29.04 -19.45 28.58
C TRP A 223 29.74 -20.19 29.73
N PRO A 224 30.91 -19.77 30.23
CA PRO A 224 31.67 -18.55 29.87
C PRO A 224 32.65 -18.77 28.69
N PHE A 225 32.87 -17.68 27.91
CA PHE A 225 33.81 -17.71 26.81
C PHE A 225 35.24 -17.85 27.31
N PRO A 226 36.09 -18.66 26.66
CA PRO A 226 37.53 -18.64 26.94
C PRO A 226 38.12 -17.24 26.72
N PRO A 227 39.09 -16.80 27.54
CA PRO A 227 39.75 -15.53 27.35
C PRO A 227 40.37 -15.44 25.95
N GLY A 228 40.11 -14.34 25.23
CA GLY A 228 40.61 -14.10 23.86
C GLY A 228 39.74 -14.60 22.73
N VAL A 229 38.56 -15.18 23.01
CA VAL A 229 37.59 -15.52 21.97
C VAL A 229 36.74 -14.28 21.66
N ALA A 230 36.71 -13.87 20.39
CA ALA A 230 35.88 -12.78 19.93
C ALA A 230 34.37 -13.08 20.14
N ILE A 231 33.65 -12.06 20.54
CA ILE A 231 32.26 -12.19 20.93
C ILE A 231 31.40 -12.55 19.69
N PRO A 232 30.57 -13.60 19.75
CA PRO A 232 29.90 -14.17 18.57
C PRO A 232 28.91 -13.23 17.85
N TRP A 233 28.36 -12.22 18.51
CA TRP A 233 27.39 -11.28 17.85
C TRP A 233 28.00 -10.41 16.75
N GLU A 234 29.34 -10.21 16.76
CA GLU A 234 30.04 -9.54 15.65
C GLU A 234 30.07 -10.37 14.37
N ARG A 235 29.68 -11.64 14.46
CA ARG A 235 29.78 -12.65 13.39
C ARG A 235 28.44 -13.33 13.11
N ALA A 236 27.34 -12.73 13.54
CA ALA A 236 26.02 -13.28 13.22
C ALA A 236 25.84 -13.39 11.70
N PRO A 237 25.42 -14.55 11.18
CA PRO A 237 25.09 -14.68 9.76
C PRO A 237 24.01 -13.66 9.38
N PHE A 238 24.23 -12.91 8.33
CA PHE A 238 23.28 -11.91 7.87
C PHE A 238 23.10 -11.96 6.36
N THR A 239 21.93 -11.55 5.91
CA THR A 239 21.66 -11.24 4.51
C THR A 239 21.74 -9.74 4.28
N GLN A 240 22.17 -9.33 3.11
CA GLN A 240 22.26 -7.93 2.73
C GLN A 240 21.90 -7.76 1.28
N PHE A 241 21.14 -6.70 1.00
CA PHE A 241 20.65 -6.40 -0.34
C PHE A 241 21.04 -5.00 -0.78
N VAL A 242 21.33 -4.87 -2.06
CA VAL A 242 21.43 -3.55 -2.71
C VAL A 242 20.19 -3.38 -3.57
N ILE A 243 19.30 -2.46 -3.18
CA ILE A 243 18.00 -2.25 -3.78
C ILE A 243 18.02 -0.94 -4.57
N PRO A 244 17.48 -0.92 -5.80
CA PRO A 244 17.41 0.27 -6.61
C PRO A 244 16.43 1.31 -6.04
N ASP A 245 16.81 2.58 -6.16
CA ASP A 245 16.04 3.78 -5.81
C ASP A 245 16.20 4.81 -6.94
N TYR A 246 15.83 4.43 -8.15
CA TYR A 246 16.03 5.23 -9.36
C TYR A 246 15.16 6.48 -9.36
N SER A 247 15.70 7.62 -9.78
CA SER A 247 14.95 8.89 -9.86
C SER A 247 13.98 8.97 -11.04
N PHE A 248 14.16 8.15 -12.07
CA PHE A 248 13.43 8.25 -13.35
C PHE A 248 13.64 9.57 -14.09
N GLU A 249 14.57 10.38 -13.64
CA GLU A 249 15.03 11.62 -14.26
C GLU A 249 16.45 11.45 -14.77
N ASP A 250 16.88 12.34 -15.66
CA ASP A 250 18.24 12.31 -16.22
C ASP A 250 19.20 13.08 -15.29
N ASP A 251 19.29 12.61 -14.04
CA ASP A 251 20.06 13.23 -12.97
C ASP A 251 21.10 12.28 -12.35
N GLU A 252 21.84 12.75 -11.36
CA GLU A 252 22.85 11.96 -10.63
C GLU A 252 22.24 10.75 -9.89
N TYR A 253 20.93 10.74 -9.68
CA TYR A 253 20.19 9.68 -8.98
C TYR A 253 19.53 8.67 -9.92
N ALA A 254 19.71 8.81 -11.24
CA ALA A 254 19.12 7.92 -12.25
C ALA A 254 19.42 6.42 -11.99
N ASN A 255 20.59 6.13 -11.40
CA ASN A 255 21.03 4.77 -11.06
C ASN A 255 21.30 4.60 -9.57
N ARG A 256 20.63 5.38 -8.74
CA ARG A 256 20.79 5.31 -7.29
C ARG A 256 20.41 3.93 -6.76
N ARG A 257 21.25 3.40 -5.86
CA ARG A 257 21.03 2.12 -5.20
C ARG A 257 21.30 2.26 -3.71
N LEU A 258 20.55 1.57 -2.90
CA LEU A 258 20.69 1.58 -1.45
C LEU A 258 21.03 0.21 -0.93
N LYS A 259 22.04 0.16 -0.07
CA LYS A 259 22.44 -1.04 0.63
C LYS A 259 21.62 -1.15 1.92
N THR A 260 20.93 -2.28 2.12
CA THR A 260 20.23 -2.56 3.36
C THR A 260 21.21 -2.82 4.49
N PRO A 261 20.81 -2.60 5.76
CA PRO A 261 21.55 -3.17 6.89
C PRO A 261 21.64 -4.69 6.76
N GLY A 262 22.59 -5.31 7.43
CA GLY A 262 22.63 -6.76 7.57
C GLY A 262 21.39 -7.25 8.34
N LEU A 263 20.64 -8.18 7.76
CA LEU A 263 19.44 -8.78 8.34
C LEU A 263 19.77 -10.14 8.90
N ILE A 264 19.64 -10.32 10.20
CA ILE A 264 19.92 -11.58 10.90
C ILE A 264 18.72 -12.54 10.83
N TYR A 265 18.87 -13.70 11.43
CA TYR A 265 17.79 -14.71 11.48
C TYR A 265 16.50 -14.14 12.08
N GLY A 266 15.38 -14.36 11.38
CA GLY A 266 14.06 -13.88 11.79
C GLY A 266 13.78 -12.40 11.50
N GLU A 267 14.72 -11.67 10.89
CA GLU A 267 14.54 -10.27 10.49
C GLU A 267 14.09 -10.16 9.02
N ASN A 268 13.02 -10.86 8.63
CA ASN A 268 12.39 -10.55 7.33
C ASN A 268 11.95 -9.09 7.35
N CYS A 269 12.38 -8.34 6.35
CA CYS A 269 12.19 -6.89 6.33
C CYS A 269 11.30 -6.47 5.18
N ILE A 270 10.29 -5.65 5.50
CA ILE A 270 9.49 -4.91 4.53
C ILE A 270 10.08 -3.51 4.43
N ILE A 271 10.42 -3.11 3.21
CA ILE A 271 10.95 -1.79 2.89
C ILE A 271 9.85 -1.02 2.16
N ASN A 272 9.27 -0.03 2.83
CA ASN A 272 8.30 0.87 2.27
C ASN A 272 9.01 2.16 1.84
N THR A 273 9.05 2.46 0.54
CA THR A 273 9.76 3.64 0.05
C THR A 273 8.96 4.93 0.21
N ASP A 274 7.73 4.87 0.71
CA ASP A 274 6.95 6.06 1.04
C ASP A 274 7.62 6.84 2.18
N ARG A 275 7.89 8.12 1.94
CA ARG A 275 8.55 9.00 2.91
C ARG A 275 7.71 9.32 4.14
N ARG A 276 6.40 9.09 4.08
CA ARG A 276 5.43 9.34 5.16
C ARG A 276 5.36 8.18 6.15
N GLU A 277 5.88 7.03 5.76
CA GLU A 277 5.80 5.78 6.50
C GLU A 277 7.17 5.35 7.04
N GLU A 278 7.16 4.39 7.96
CA GLU A 278 8.38 3.73 8.40
C GLU A 278 8.97 2.92 7.24
N GLN A 279 10.19 3.30 6.81
CA GLN A 279 10.77 2.70 5.62
C GLN A 279 11.30 1.27 5.81
N PHE A 280 11.67 0.88 7.03
CA PHE A 280 12.21 -0.44 7.31
C PHE A 280 11.49 -1.04 8.49
N SER A 281 10.58 -1.95 8.26
CA SER A 281 9.89 -2.70 9.29
C SER A 281 10.26 -4.18 9.23
N SER A 282 10.57 -4.76 10.38
CA SER A 282 10.90 -6.19 10.50
C SER A 282 9.72 -6.95 11.12
N GLU A 283 9.46 -8.16 10.66
CA GLU A 283 8.47 -9.06 11.25
C GLU A 283 8.77 -9.37 12.73
N SER A 284 10.06 -9.38 13.11
CA SER A 284 10.47 -9.58 14.50
C SER A 284 10.29 -8.34 15.38
N GLY A 285 9.90 -7.18 14.81
CA GLY A 285 9.82 -5.91 15.53
C GLY A 285 11.19 -5.30 15.85
N SER A 286 12.29 -5.85 15.33
CA SER A 286 13.62 -5.28 15.55
C SER A 286 13.77 -3.95 14.81
N PRO A 287 14.45 -2.93 15.41
CA PRO A 287 14.60 -1.61 14.83
C PRO A 287 15.64 -1.60 13.70
N VAL A 288 15.35 -2.25 12.58
CA VAL A 288 16.25 -2.33 11.41
C VAL A 288 16.61 -0.94 10.90
N TRP A 289 15.69 0.00 10.97
CA TRP A 289 15.88 1.40 10.57
C TRP A 289 17.06 2.08 11.30
N ALA A 290 17.34 1.73 12.56
CA ALA A 290 18.43 2.32 13.33
C ALA A 290 19.82 1.96 12.76
N ARG A 291 19.92 0.86 12.01
CA ARG A 291 21.16 0.37 11.38
C ARG A 291 21.38 0.92 9.95
N THR A 292 20.49 1.76 9.44
CA THR A 292 20.58 2.34 8.08
C THR A 292 21.54 3.51 7.98
N ASN A 293 22.10 3.98 9.11
CA ASN A 293 22.95 5.19 9.19
C ASN A 293 22.28 6.44 8.57
N GLY A 294 20.95 6.55 8.69
CA GLY A 294 20.19 7.66 8.15
C GLY A 294 19.95 7.62 6.64
N VAL A 295 20.42 6.58 5.95
CA VAL A 295 20.16 6.41 4.52
C VAL A 295 18.71 6.03 4.29
N ARG A 296 18.03 6.75 3.37
CA ARG A 296 16.59 6.56 3.09
C ARG A 296 16.32 6.52 1.59
N PHE A 297 15.28 5.77 1.22
CA PHE A 297 14.67 5.84 -0.11
C PHE A 297 14.04 7.22 -0.33
N ARG A 298 14.15 7.74 -1.53
CA ARG A 298 13.69 9.11 -1.85
C ARG A 298 12.85 9.19 -3.12
N ASN A 299 13.06 8.26 -4.05
CA ASN A 299 12.51 8.38 -5.38
C ASN A 299 11.22 7.59 -5.49
N MET A 300 10.26 8.21 -6.17
CA MET A 300 8.97 7.62 -6.50
C MET A 300 8.95 7.33 -7.99
N ILE A 301 8.12 6.39 -8.41
CA ILE A 301 7.94 6.06 -9.82
C ILE A 301 6.91 7.03 -10.40
N PRO A 302 7.25 7.80 -11.45
CA PRO A 302 6.33 8.76 -12.07
C PRO A 302 5.08 8.11 -12.65
N PRO A 303 4.00 8.89 -12.82
CA PRO A 303 2.82 8.48 -13.58
C PRO A 303 3.18 7.98 -14.99
N TYR A 304 2.38 7.05 -15.49
CA TYR A 304 2.46 6.55 -16.87
C TYR A 304 3.85 6.03 -17.29
N THR A 305 4.59 5.46 -16.33
CA THR A 305 5.88 4.82 -16.61
C THR A 305 5.65 3.41 -17.13
N GLU A 306 6.13 3.12 -18.34
CA GLU A 306 5.82 1.89 -19.04
C GLU A 306 6.64 0.70 -18.58
N GLU A 307 7.97 0.87 -18.51
CA GLU A 307 8.87 -0.24 -18.20
C GLU A 307 10.11 0.17 -17.42
N ARG A 308 10.62 -0.73 -16.61
CA ARG A 308 11.95 -0.64 -16.00
C ARG A 308 12.42 -2.01 -15.53
N THR A 309 13.72 -2.23 -15.67
CA THR A 309 14.40 -3.38 -15.03
C THR A 309 15.06 -2.93 -13.73
N PHE A 310 14.70 -3.58 -12.64
CA PHE A 310 15.31 -3.40 -11.34
C PHE A 310 16.39 -4.44 -11.14
N VAL A 311 17.62 -3.98 -10.91
CA VAL A 311 18.77 -4.83 -10.64
C VAL A 311 19.07 -4.83 -9.15
N ILE A 312 18.94 -5.99 -8.53
CA ILE A 312 19.11 -6.20 -7.09
C ILE A 312 20.38 -7.02 -6.88
N GLU A 313 21.21 -6.64 -5.94
CA GLU A 313 22.33 -7.48 -5.50
C GLU A 313 21.94 -8.12 -4.17
N ALA A 314 22.12 -9.42 -4.06
CA ALA A 314 21.86 -10.21 -2.84
C ALA A 314 23.15 -10.85 -2.36
N SER A 315 23.44 -10.75 -1.08
CA SER A 315 24.61 -11.36 -0.44
C SER A 315 24.24 -12.01 0.89
N GLY A 316 24.94 -13.07 1.27
CA GLY A 316 24.65 -13.84 2.48
C GLY A 316 23.36 -14.67 2.39
N THR A 317 22.81 -14.87 1.20
CA THR A 317 21.54 -15.57 0.98
C THR A 317 21.74 -17.05 0.68
N ALA A 318 20.81 -17.88 1.15
CA ALA A 318 20.68 -19.26 0.69
C ALA A 318 20.01 -19.28 -0.70
N ALA A 319 20.27 -20.34 -1.47
CA ALA A 319 19.52 -20.57 -2.69
C ALA A 319 18.02 -20.79 -2.38
N GLY A 320 17.16 -20.18 -3.20
CA GLY A 320 15.71 -20.34 -3.07
C GLY A 320 14.99 -19.25 -2.25
N GLN A 321 15.68 -18.29 -1.67
CA GLN A 321 15.04 -17.16 -0.99
C GLN A 321 14.34 -16.22 -1.98
N LEU A 322 13.16 -15.72 -1.59
CA LEU A 322 12.34 -14.86 -2.41
C LEU A 322 12.49 -13.39 -2.00
N ILE A 323 12.63 -12.54 -3.00
CA ILE A 323 12.55 -11.08 -2.88
C ILE A 323 11.32 -10.66 -3.64
N SER A 324 10.47 -9.83 -3.06
CA SER A 324 9.30 -9.31 -3.77
C SER A 324 9.36 -7.81 -3.94
N LEU A 325 8.86 -7.36 -5.09
CA LEU A 325 8.55 -5.97 -5.40
C LEU A 325 7.03 -5.83 -5.51
N ARG A 326 6.45 -4.98 -4.68
CA ARG A 326 5.03 -4.64 -4.72
C ARG A 326 4.88 -3.21 -5.22
N LEU A 327 4.05 -3.04 -6.22
CA LEU A 327 3.72 -1.76 -6.85
C LEU A 327 2.26 -1.42 -6.56
N PRO A 328 1.98 -0.41 -5.71
CA PRO A 328 0.63 0.07 -5.50
C PRO A 328 0.09 0.75 -6.76
N ARG A 329 -1.24 0.78 -6.91
CA ARG A 329 -1.95 1.31 -8.08
C ARG A 329 -2.98 2.37 -7.65
N PRO A 330 -2.54 3.56 -7.19
CA PRO A 330 -3.44 4.65 -6.83
C PRO A 330 -3.93 5.42 -8.06
N TRP A 331 -5.21 5.79 -8.06
CA TRP A 331 -5.88 6.57 -9.10
C TRP A 331 -6.63 7.74 -8.51
N THR A 332 -6.74 8.84 -9.22
CA THR A 332 -7.60 9.95 -8.76
C THR A 332 -9.08 9.66 -8.92
N ARG A 333 -9.46 8.78 -9.85
CA ARG A 333 -10.86 8.43 -10.16
C ARG A 333 -11.09 6.93 -10.08
N CYS A 334 -12.33 6.55 -9.87
CA CYS A 334 -12.72 5.14 -9.86
C CYS A 334 -12.85 4.51 -11.26
N TRP A 335 -12.74 5.29 -12.34
CA TRP A 335 -12.71 4.82 -13.73
C TRP A 335 -11.89 5.76 -14.62
N GLY A 336 -11.49 5.27 -15.78
CA GLY A 336 -10.70 5.99 -16.77
C GLY A 336 -9.28 6.27 -16.32
N LEU A 337 -8.58 7.09 -17.06
CA LEU A 337 -7.20 7.53 -16.84
C LEU A 337 -6.14 6.46 -17.16
N GLU A 338 -6.52 5.32 -17.78
CA GLU A 338 -5.58 4.29 -18.27
C GLU A 338 -4.76 4.76 -19.47
#